data_2e57fafa3df7656d395378833938ead3
#
_entry.id   2e57fafa3df7656d395378833938ead3
#
_cell.length_a   1.000
_cell.length_b   1.000
_cell.length_c   1.000
_cell.angle_alpha   90.00
_cell.angle_beta   90.00
_cell.angle_gamma   90.00
#
_symmetry.space_group_name_H-M   'P 1'
#
loop_
_entity.id
_entity.type
_entity.pdbx_description
1 polymer ?
#
loop_
_entity_poly.entity_id
_entity_poly.type
_entity_poly.pdbx_seq_one_letter_code
_entity_poly.pdbx_strand_id
1 'polypeptide(L)'
;MILRRHAFDSVNHPKVVHKLEAYGICANLLNILTDLLFDRSQRVVLSNAASTFLQVTSGVPQGSVLGPVLFLIYINDIVDLFDGSDARVKLYADDIKIYLEIPTDCATLQTFIDKITVWSHSCQLK
;
A
#
# COMPACT_ATOMS: atom_id res chain seq x y z
N MET A 1 9.53 -0.60 11.37
CA MET A 1 9.92 -0.34 9.96
C MET A 1 8.94 0.67 9.41
N ILE A 2 9.41 1.75 8.81
CA ILE A 2 8.59 2.77 8.17
C ILE A 2 8.65 2.50 6.67
N LEU A 3 7.50 2.26 6.04
CA LEU A 3 7.42 2.26 4.60
C LEU A 3 7.77 3.67 4.10
N ARG A 4 8.55 3.77 3.05
CA ARG A 4 9.19 5.03 2.58
C ARG A 4 8.21 6.20 2.43
N ARG A 5 8.78 7.42 2.43
CA ARG A 5 8.17 8.76 2.31
C ARG A 5 7.13 8.94 1.18
N HIS A 6 6.96 7.93 0.30
CA HIS A 6 6.07 7.93 -0.85
C HIS A 6 5.24 6.63 -0.96
N ALA A 7 4.93 5.97 0.17
CA ALA A 7 4.18 4.71 0.16
C ALA A 7 2.82 4.87 -0.54
N PHE A 8 2.11 5.97 -0.26
CA PHE A 8 0.84 6.31 -0.90
C PHE A 8 0.96 6.54 -2.42
N ASP A 9 2.10 7.06 -2.89
CA ASP A 9 2.35 7.30 -4.31
C ASP A 9 2.80 6.03 -5.06
N SER A 10 3.19 4.98 -4.33
CA SER A 10 3.71 3.73 -4.89
C SER A 10 2.64 2.65 -5.09
N VAL A 11 1.39 2.91 -4.72
CA VAL A 11 0.30 1.94 -4.84
C VAL A 11 0.08 1.59 -6.31
N ASN A 12 0.22 0.31 -6.64
CA ASN A 12 0.00 -0.19 -7.99
C ASN A 12 -1.51 -0.35 -8.26
N HIS A 13 -2.05 0.38 -9.23
CA HIS A 13 -3.48 0.43 -9.51
C HIS A 13 -4.08 -0.96 -9.84
N PRO A 14 -3.54 -1.76 -10.78
CA PRO A 14 -4.04 -3.10 -11.04
C PRO A 14 -4.09 -4.00 -9.79
N LYS A 15 -3.07 -3.92 -8.94
CA LYS A 15 -3.01 -4.75 -7.73
C LYS A 15 -4.05 -4.34 -6.68
N VAL A 16 -4.29 -3.04 -6.47
CA VAL A 16 -5.32 -2.62 -5.52
C VAL A 16 -6.71 -2.99 -6.02
N VAL A 17 -6.97 -2.89 -7.32
CA VAL A 17 -8.24 -3.34 -7.92
C VAL A 17 -8.45 -4.83 -7.69
N HIS A 18 -7.44 -5.67 -7.95
CA HIS A 18 -7.51 -7.11 -7.68
C HIS A 18 -7.77 -7.41 -6.20
N LYS A 19 -7.14 -6.67 -5.27
CA LYS A 19 -7.42 -6.82 -3.84
C LYS A 19 -8.85 -6.40 -3.47
N LEU A 20 -9.37 -5.32 -4.05
CA LEU A 20 -10.76 -4.91 -3.86
C LEU A 20 -11.74 -6.01 -4.28
N GLU A 21 -11.49 -6.68 -5.42
CA GLU A 21 -12.28 -7.83 -5.86
C GLU A 21 -12.19 -8.99 -4.86
N ALA A 22 -11.00 -9.31 -4.36
CA ALA A 22 -10.79 -10.34 -3.35
C ALA A 22 -11.52 -10.06 -2.04
N TYR A 23 -11.69 -8.77 -1.67
CA TYR A 23 -12.53 -8.34 -0.54
C TYR A 23 -14.03 -8.35 -0.83
N GLY A 24 -14.46 -8.79 -2.02
CA GLY A 24 -15.86 -8.89 -2.41
C GLY A 24 -16.47 -7.60 -2.94
N ILE A 25 -15.67 -6.57 -3.20
CA ILE A 25 -16.14 -5.35 -3.86
C ILE A 25 -16.31 -5.66 -5.34
N CYS A 26 -17.52 -5.50 -5.85
CA CYS A 26 -17.86 -5.89 -7.22
C CYS A 26 -18.77 -4.85 -7.89
N ALA A 27 -19.06 -5.09 -9.16
CA ALA A 27 -20.01 -4.34 -9.99
C ALA A 27 -19.72 -2.82 -9.97
N ASN A 28 -20.76 -2.01 -9.81
CA ASN A 28 -20.69 -0.56 -9.95
C ASN A 28 -19.67 0.10 -8.99
N LEU A 29 -19.54 -0.40 -7.77
CA LEU A 29 -18.62 0.16 -6.81
C LEU A 29 -17.15 -0.07 -7.24
N LEU A 30 -16.84 -1.27 -7.74
CA LEU A 30 -15.52 -1.58 -8.26
C LEU A 30 -15.18 -0.70 -9.46
N ASN A 31 -16.13 -0.48 -10.37
CA ASN A 31 -15.95 0.40 -11.52
C ASN A 31 -15.63 1.83 -11.10
N ILE A 32 -16.39 2.37 -10.14
CA ILE A 32 -16.15 3.73 -9.60
C ILE A 32 -14.75 3.84 -8.99
N LEU A 33 -14.32 2.84 -8.21
CA LEU A 33 -12.99 2.85 -7.61
C LEU A 33 -11.88 2.69 -8.65
N THR A 34 -12.14 1.92 -9.70
CA THR A 34 -11.22 1.77 -10.84
C THR A 34 -11.09 3.09 -11.59
N ASP A 35 -12.19 3.76 -11.94
CA ASP A 35 -12.18 5.07 -12.61
C ASP A 35 -11.48 6.14 -11.76
N LEU A 36 -11.62 6.06 -10.42
CA LEU A 36 -10.92 6.95 -9.50
C LEU A 36 -9.39 6.77 -9.55
N LEU A 37 -8.88 5.60 -9.89
CA LEU A 37 -7.46 5.28 -9.91
C LEU A 37 -6.82 5.49 -11.29
N PHE A 38 -7.52 5.11 -12.37
CA PHE A 38 -6.99 5.11 -13.72
C PHE A 38 -7.26 6.42 -14.45
N ASP A 39 -6.59 6.61 -15.57
CA ASP A 39 -6.76 7.73 -16.52
C ASP A 39 -6.66 9.14 -15.89
N ARG A 40 -5.93 9.25 -14.79
CA ARG A 40 -5.65 10.53 -14.14
C ARG A 40 -4.39 11.17 -14.71
N SER A 41 -4.42 12.48 -14.81
CA SER A 41 -3.25 13.29 -15.10
C SER A 41 -3.06 14.39 -14.06
N GLN A 42 -1.83 14.82 -13.87
CA GLN A 42 -1.49 15.88 -12.93
C GLN A 42 -0.53 16.89 -13.56
N ARG A 43 -0.57 18.12 -13.07
CA ARG A 43 0.40 19.17 -13.41
C ARG A 43 0.69 20.03 -12.19
N VAL A 44 1.85 20.66 -12.20
CA VAL A 44 2.21 21.66 -11.19
C VAL A 44 1.76 23.02 -11.69
N VAL A 45 1.11 23.79 -10.82
CA VAL A 45 0.73 25.18 -11.09
C VAL A 45 1.41 26.06 -10.02
N LEU A 46 2.17 27.06 -10.47
CA LEU A 46 2.84 28.00 -9.60
C LEU A 46 2.56 29.41 -10.13
N SER A 47 1.78 30.18 -9.39
CA SER A 47 1.34 31.53 -9.81
C SER A 47 0.70 31.51 -11.20
N ASN A 48 1.33 32.12 -12.20
CA ASN A 48 0.84 32.22 -13.57
C ASN A 48 1.47 31.17 -14.52
N ALA A 49 2.32 30.26 -13.99
CA ALA A 49 2.96 29.22 -14.77
C ALA A 49 2.38 27.85 -14.45
N ALA A 50 2.24 27.01 -15.46
CA ALA A 50 1.79 25.63 -15.30
C ALA A 50 2.72 24.68 -16.10
N SER A 51 3.06 23.53 -15.52
CA SER A 51 3.76 22.48 -16.25
C SER A 51 2.84 21.80 -17.26
N THR A 52 3.41 20.99 -18.14
CA THR A 52 2.65 20.03 -18.94
C THR A 52 1.95 19.01 -18.04
N PHE A 53 0.88 18.41 -18.54
CA PHE A 53 0.22 17.29 -17.86
C PHE A 53 1.08 16.03 -17.94
N LEU A 54 1.18 15.31 -16.83
CA LEU A 54 1.80 13.99 -16.74
C LEU A 54 0.77 12.98 -16.29
N GLN A 55 0.79 11.79 -16.90
CA GLN A 55 -0.08 10.69 -16.52
C GLN A 55 0.29 10.17 -15.12
N VAL A 56 -0.72 9.91 -14.29
CA VAL A 56 -0.56 9.27 -12.99
C VAL A 56 -0.65 7.77 -13.18
N THR A 57 0.47 7.07 -13.00
CA THR A 57 0.59 5.62 -13.24
C THR A 57 0.56 4.79 -11.96
N SER A 58 0.66 5.43 -10.79
CA SER A 58 0.64 4.79 -9.47
C SER A 58 0.13 5.76 -8.40
N GLY A 59 -0.14 5.22 -7.23
CA GLY A 59 -0.54 6.01 -6.07
C GLY A 59 -2.04 6.22 -5.94
N VAL A 60 -2.47 6.43 -4.70
CA VAL A 60 -3.85 6.76 -4.37
C VAL A 60 -4.07 8.27 -4.37
N PRO A 61 -5.30 8.75 -4.64
CA PRO A 61 -5.60 10.19 -4.64
C PRO A 61 -5.34 10.81 -3.27
N GLN A 62 -4.25 11.58 -3.15
CA GLN A 62 -3.93 12.31 -1.92
C GLN A 62 -4.99 13.40 -1.65
N GLY A 63 -5.33 13.60 -0.38
CA GLY A 63 -6.36 14.54 0.03
C GLY A 63 -7.80 14.04 -0.17
N SER A 64 -8.00 12.85 -0.71
CA SER A 64 -9.32 12.21 -0.78
C SER A 64 -9.59 11.38 0.48
N VAL A 65 -10.87 11.18 0.80
CA VAL A 65 -11.30 10.28 1.88
C VAL A 65 -10.97 8.81 1.55
N LEU A 66 -10.99 8.46 0.27
CA LEU A 66 -10.75 7.08 -0.20
C LEU A 66 -9.25 6.72 -0.27
N GLY A 67 -8.35 7.68 -0.44
CA GLY A 67 -6.92 7.41 -0.55
C GLY A 67 -6.37 6.57 0.61
N PRO A 68 -6.56 6.98 1.87
CA PRO A 68 -6.12 6.19 3.03
C PRO A 68 -6.75 4.79 3.10
N VAL A 69 -8.04 4.66 2.76
CA VAL A 69 -8.74 3.37 2.77
C VAL A 69 -8.18 2.43 1.71
N LEU A 70 -7.97 2.91 0.49
CA LEU A 70 -7.37 2.12 -0.59
C LEU A 70 -5.94 1.69 -0.26
N PHE A 71 -5.18 2.57 0.39
CA PHE A 71 -3.85 2.24 0.87
C PHE A 71 -3.87 1.13 1.93
N LEU A 72 -4.78 1.22 2.92
CA LEU A 72 -4.93 0.18 3.95
C LEU A 72 -5.31 -1.17 3.32
N ILE A 73 -6.26 -1.19 2.39
CA ILE A 73 -6.62 -2.41 1.64
C ILE A 73 -5.40 -2.96 0.89
N TYR A 74 -4.59 -2.07 0.32
CA TYR A 74 -3.41 -2.46 -0.44
C TYR A 74 -2.35 -3.17 0.40
N ILE A 75 -2.14 -2.75 1.65
CA ILE A 75 -1.09 -3.28 2.53
C ILE A 75 -1.58 -4.33 3.52
N ASN A 76 -2.89 -4.55 3.65
CA ASN A 76 -3.46 -5.35 4.73
C ASN A 76 -3.02 -6.82 4.72
N ASP A 77 -2.74 -7.40 3.55
CA ASP A 77 -2.25 -8.78 3.41
C ASP A 77 -0.85 -9.02 3.98
N ILE A 78 -0.14 -7.97 4.40
CA ILE A 78 1.13 -8.15 5.11
C ILE A 78 0.96 -8.94 6.41
N VAL A 79 -0.21 -8.87 7.03
CA VAL A 79 -0.48 -9.61 8.28
C VAL A 79 -0.45 -11.11 8.06
N ASP A 80 -0.83 -11.59 6.87
CA ASP A 80 -0.89 -13.01 6.51
C ASP A 80 0.52 -13.64 6.49
N LEU A 81 1.58 -12.82 6.35
CA LEU A 81 2.97 -13.31 6.42
C LEU A 81 3.36 -13.87 7.78
N PHE A 82 2.59 -13.53 8.80
CA PHE A 82 2.85 -13.87 10.21
C PHE A 82 1.88 -14.92 10.74
N ASP A 83 0.97 -15.42 9.91
CA ASP A 83 0.04 -16.47 10.29
C ASP A 83 0.77 -17.72 10.77
N GLY A 84 0.29 -18.29 11.88
CA GLY A 84 0.91 -19.44 12.52
C GLY A 84 2.22 -19.17 13.27
N SER A 85 2.62 -17.90 13.43
CA SER A 85 3.77 -17.49 14.22
C SER A 85 3.36 -16.80 15.52
N ASP A 86 4.29 -16.73 16.49
CA ASP A 86 4.11 -16.00 17.76
C ASP A 86 4.29 -14.47 17.58
N ALA A 87 4.51 -14.01 16.34
CA ALA A 87 4.67 -12.60 16.06
C ALA A 87 3.32 -11.87 16.08
N ARG A 88 3.30 -10.71 16.75
CA ARG A 88 2.16 -9.80 16.73
C ARG A 88 2.48 -8.62 15.82
N VAL A 89 1.61 -8.37 14.85
CA VAL A 89 1.76 -7.27 13.90
C VAL A 89 0.71 -6.20 14.18
N LYS A 90 1.14 -4.95 14.15
CA LYS A 90 0.23 -3.78 14.20
C LYS A 90 0.56 -2.85 13.04
N LEU A 91 -0.48 -2.44 12.35
CA LEU A 91 -0.42 -1.47 11.25
C LEU A 91 -1.00 -0.14 11.71
N TYR A 92 -0.32 0.94 11.36
CA TYR A 92 -0.84 2.29 11.50
C TYR A 92 -0.41 3.12 10.30
N ALA A 93 -1.32 3.36 9.37
CA ALA A 93 -1.02 3.93 8.06
C ALA A 93 0.13 3.15 7.38
N ASP A 94 1.25 3.81 7.10
CA ASP A 94 2.46 3.22 6.52
C ASP A 94 3.43 2.63 7.55
N ASP A 95 3.13 2.74 8.85
CA ASP A 95 3.95 2.18 9.92
C ASP A 95 3.57 0.73 10.22
N ILE A 96 4.57 -0.16 10.17
CA ILE A 96 4.44 -1.58 10.53
C ILE A 96 5.23 -1.83 11.80
N LYS A 97 4.57 -2.30 12.87
CA LYS A 97 5.19 -2.70 14.12
C LYS A 97 5.05 -4.20 14.32
N ILE A 98 6.17 -4.87 14.55
CA ILE A 98 6.24 -6.31 14.80
C ILE A 98 6.75 -6.50 16.22
N TYR A 99 6.03 -7.30 16.98
CA TYR A 99 6.36 -7.67 18.35
C TYR A 99 6.61 -9.17 18.42
N LEU A 100 7.73 -9.57 19.00
CA LEU A 100 8.08 -10.96 19.28
C LEU A 100 8.27 -11.13 20.79
N GLU A 101 7.88 -12.30 21.32
CA GLU A 101 8.15 -12.63 22.72
C GLU A 101 9.63 -12.98 22.91
N ILE A 102 10.20 -12.57 24.04
CA ILE A 102 11.59 -12.88 24.38
C ILE A 102 11.58 -14.17 25.23
N PRO A 103 12.50 -15.15 24.98
CA PRO A 103 13.68 -15.05 24.12
C PRO A 103 13.40 -15.46 22.68
N THR A 104 13.64 -14.56 21.75
CA THR A 104 13.61 -14.84 20.30
C THR A 104 15.03 -14.81 19.76
N ASP A 105 15.41 -15.79 18.95
CA ASP A 105 16.70 -15.76 18.29
C ASP A 105 16.75 -14.73 17.14
N CYS A 106 17.94 -14.24 16.83
CA CYS A 106 18.13 -13.28 15.75
C CYS A 106 17.74 -13.86 14.39
N ALA A 107 17.80 -15.17 14.20
CA ALA A 107 17.46 -15.84 12.95
C ALA A 107 15.95 -15.75 12.67
N THR A 108 15.12 -15.92 13.68
CA THR A 108 13.67 -15.77 13.56
C THR A 108 13.30 -14.34 13.16
N LEU A 109 13.90 -13.33 13.79
CA LEU A 109 13.66 -11.94 13.44
C LEU A 109 14.10 -11.64 11.99
N GLN A 110 15.28 -12.14 11.59
CA GLN A 110 15.77 -11.98 10.22
C GLN A 110 14.83 -12.61 9.20
N THR A 111 14.27 -13.78 9.48
CA THR A 111 13.29 -14.44 8.61
C THR A 111 12.05 -13.57 8.38
N PHE A 112 11.55 -12.88 9.40
CA PHE A 112 10.43 -11.96 9.24
C PHE A 112 10.79 -10.73 8.40
N ILE A 113 11.99 -10.17 8.61
CA ILE A 113 12.49 -9.05 7.81
C ILE A 113 12.59 -9.45 6.33
N ASP A 114 13.10 -10.65 6.06
CA ASP A 114 13.23 -11.17 4.69
C ASP A 114 11.86 -11.38 4.03
N LYS A 115 10.88 -11.95 4.74
CA LYS A 115 9.50 -12.08 4.26
C LYS A 115 8.89 -10.73 3.90
N ILE A 116 9.01 -9.72 4.77
CA ILE A 116 8.51 -8.37 4.52
C ILE A 116 9.22 -7.75 3.30
N THR A 117 10.52 -7.96 3.18
CA THR A 117 11.29 -7.44 2.03
C THR A 117 10.79 -8.02 0.72
N VAL A 118 10.58 -9.33 0.65
CA VAL A 118 10.02 -10.01 -0.53
C VAL A 118 8.60 -9.46 -0.83
N TRP A 119 7.75 -9.37 0.19
CA TRP A 119 6.40 -8.83 0.05
C TRP A 119 6.41 -7.37 -0.43
N SER A 120 7.25 -6.52 0.14
CA SER A 120 7.34 -5.11 -0.26
C SER A 120 7.74 -4.96 -1.73
N HIS A 121 8.67 -5.77 -2.20
CA HIS A 121 9.05 -5.79 -3.62
C HIS A 121 7.89 -6.26 -4.51
N SER A 122 7.17 -7.30 -4.09
CA SER A 122 5.98 -7.77 -4.82
C SER A 122 4.90 -6.70 -4.90
N CYS A 123 4.72 -5.91 -3.85
CA CYS A 123 3.79 -4.78 -3.79
C CYS A 123 4.36 -3.49 -4.39
N GLN A 124 5.58 -3.48 -4.96
CA GLN A 124 6.25 -2.28 -5.48
C GLN A 124 6.41 -1.15 -4.44
N LEU A 125 6.33 -1.49 -3.15
CA LEU A 125 6.63 -0.59 -2.05
C LEU A 125 8.15 -0.64 -1.81
N LYS A 126 8.86 0.39 -2.24
CA LYS A 126 10.33 0.50 -2.13
C LYS A 126 10.75 1.30 -0.93
#